data_a2b1183814fdeb3e9bdedceb7080ac51
#
_entry.id   a2b1183814fdeb3e9bdedceb7080ac51
#
_cell.length_a   1.000
_cell.length_b   1.000
_cell.length_c   1.000
_cell.angle_alpha   90.00
_cell.angle_beta   90.00
_cell.angle_gamma   90.00
#
_symmetry.space_group_name_H-M   'P 1'
#
loop_
_entity.id
_entity.type
_entity.pdbx_description
1 polymer ?
#
loop_
_entity_poly.entity_id
_entity_poly.type
_entity_poly.pdbx_seq_one_letter_code
_entity_poly.pdbx_strand_id
1 'polypeptide(L)'
;MVLANMYDVFSVGHVGVYFLLLHLAWARHDSLHWAHVCVCCAVLSYYSFACACVAHNNTHCRTFCRHLHDVAFRQVLTLTFGHPVSTLVPGHNLSHHKHTESTRDAMRTSKLQYEWHWLNLLLFQPTVAWDVFKVDVRYMSLQKATNSEYFWTTGLEWCLLLTTHAALLYLHWRKFFVYVYVPHLFAQWAIVTMNLLQHDGCHARSSDDTPNLKLHTARNFTGRTLNLLTFNNGFHTIHHMFPGLHWSKLREQHDLKVAPHIHPALNQPSLLAYLYTTFVFPGKRIDYLGRPVVFAKEQPGVDEDWTVDHAPPGLALRDYDVRMPQPLARALRWGVLDWAHAATG
;
A
#
# COMPACT_ATOMS: atom_id res chain seq x y z
N MET A 1 13.15 -26.88 8.22
CA MET A 1 12.13 -25.87 8.58
C MET A 1 11.40 -25.50 7.30
N VAL A 2 10.07 -25.39 7.32
CA VAL A 2 9.27 -25.03 6.13
C VAL A 2 9.16 -23.51 6.00
N LEU A 3 8.94 -22.83 7.13
CA LEU A 3 8.89 -21.37 7.21
C LEU A 3 10.31 -20.77 7.28
N ALA A 4 10.52 -19.63 6.66
CA ALA A 4 11.78 -18.91 6.70
C ALA A 4 12.06 -18.32 8.09
N ASN A 5 11.02 -17.90 8.79
CA ASN A 5 11.06 -17.46 10.17
C ASN A 5 9.93 -18.11 10.97
N MET A 6 10.18 -18.48 12.23
CA MET A 6 9.17 -19.10 13.08
C MET A 6 7.94 -18.20 13.32
N TYR A 7 8.14 -16.90 13.37
CA TYR A 7 7.04 -15.93 13.54
C TYR A 7 6.10 -15.85 12.34
N ASP A 8 6.48 -16.38 11.17
CA ASP A 8 5.60 -16.44 10.02
C ASP A 8 4.42 -17.42 10.18
N VAL A 9 4.42 -18.23 11.25
CA VAL A 9 3.23 -18.96 11.65
C VAL A 9 2.03 -18.03 11.89
N PHE A 10 2.26 -16.81 12.40
CA PHE A 10 1.21 -15.80 12.56
C PHE A 10 0.74 -15.24 11.21
N SER A 11 1.65 -15.02 10.26
CA SER A 11 1.32 -14.58 8.90
C SER A 11 0.43 -15.62 8.20
N VAL A 12 0.83 -16.89 8.20
CA VAL A 12 0.07 -17.99 7.61
C VAL A 12 -1.26 -18.20 8.36
N GLY A 13 -1.24 -18.11 9.69
CA GLY A 13 -2.43 -18.21 10.52
C GLY A 13 -3.50 -17.17 10.20
N HIS A 14 -3.12 -15.90 9.99
CA HIS A 14 -4.06 -14.83 9.60
C HIS A 14 -4.70 -15.10 8.24
N VAL A 15 -3.93 -15.59 7.27
CA VAL A 15 -4.46 -16.01 5.97
C VAL A 15 -5.47 -17.16 6.12
N GLY A 16 -5.15 -18.15 6.95
CA GLY A 16 -6.07 -19.26 7.25
C GLY A 16 -7.36 -18.78 7.91
N VAL A 17 -7.26 -17.88 8.88
CA VAL A 17 -8.44 -17.27 9.55
C VAL A 17 -9.27 -16.44 8.57
N TYR A 18 -8.67 -15.67 7.67
CA TYR A 18 -9.40 -14.95 6.63
C TYR A 18 -10.30 -15.88 5.82
N PHE A 19 -9.76 -16.99 5.28
CA PHE A 19 -10.55 -17.93 4.49
C PHE A 19 -11.60 -18.68 5.30
N LEU A 20 -11.30 -19.02 6.55
CA LEU A 20 -12.28 -19.63 7.47
C LEU A 20 -13.46 -18.68 7.70
N LEU A 21 -13.19 -17.41 8.03
CA LEU A 21 -14.23 -16.40 8.27
C LEU A 21 -15.03 -16.12 7.00
N LEU A 22 -14.37 -16.02 5.83
CA LEU A 22 -15.03 -15.86 4.56
C LEU A 22 -15.98 -17.05 4.27
N HIS A 23 -15.51 -18.29 4.48
CA HIS A 23 -16.32 -19.49 4.29
C HIS A 23 -17.55 -19.47 5.21
N LEU A 24 -17.36 -19.20 6.51
CA LEU A 24 -18.44 -19.17 7.49
C LEU A 24 -19.47 -18.07 7.19
N ALA A 25 -19.02 -16.86 6.87
CA ALA A 25 -19.89 -15.74 6.50
C ALA A 25 -20.69 -16.04 5.23
N TRP A 26 -20.03 -16.63 4.21
CA TRP A 26 -20.66 -17.03 2.97
C TRP A 26 -21.71 -18.12 3.16
N ALA A 27 -21.38 -19.18 3.91
CA ALA A 27 -22.28 -20.31 4.16
C ALA A 27 -23.50 -19.92 5.01
N ARG A 28 -23.32 -18.98 5.96
CA ARG A 28 -24.39 -18.57 6.89
C ARG A 28 -25.17 -17.34 6.44
N HIS A 29 -24.82 -16.70 5.33
CA HIS A 29 -25.37 -15.42 4.87
C HIS A 29 -26.91 -15.34 4.97
N ASP A 30 -27.59 -16.36 4.45
CA ASP A 30 -29.04 -16.35 4.33
C ASP A 30 -29.77 -16.54 5.68
N SER A 31 -29.03 -16.94 6.72
CA SER A 31 -29.51 -17.05 8.11
C SER A 31 -29.13 -15.87 9.00
N LEU A 32 -28.32 -14.93 8.49
CA LEU A 32 -27.83 -13.80 9.29
C LEU A 32 -28.77 -12.60 9.19
N HIS A 33 -29.00 -11.95 10.34
CA HIS A 33 -29.59 -10.62 10.34
C HIS A 33 -28.60 -9.59 9.75
N TRP A 34 -29.10 -8.55 9.09
CA TRP A 34 -28.27 -7.54 8.41
C TRP A 34 -27.15 -6.96 9.28
N ALA A 35 -27.38 -6.76 10.59
CA ALA A 35 -26.36 -6.26 11.51
C ALA A 35 -25.17 -7.23 11.63
N HIS A 36 -25.41 -8.55 11.66
CA HIS A 36 -24.35 -9.55 11.64
C HIS A 36 -23.60 -9.59 10.31
N VAL A 37 -24.31 -9.38 9.20
CA VAL A 37 -23.68 -9.24 7.87
C VAL A 37 -22.71 -8.06 7.85
N CYS A 38 -23.08 -6.90 8.41
CA CYS A 38 -22.20 -5.74 8.54
C CYS A 38 -20.97 -6.04 9.43
N VAL A 39 -21.16 -6.74 10.55
CA VAL A 39 -20.05 -7.16 11.42
C VAL A 39 -19.11 -8.12 10.67
N CYS A 40 -19.63 -9.10 9.97
CA CYS A 40 -18.82 -10.02 9.15
C CYS A 40 -18.03 -9.26 8.07
N CYS A 41 -18.67 -8.31 7.39
CA CYS A 41 -18.00 -7.44 6.41
C CYS A 41 -16.84 -6.65 7.05
N ALA A 42 -17.07 -6.01 8.20
CA ALA A 42 -16.05 -5.24 8.92
C ALA A 42 -14.87 -6.12 9.38
N VAL A 43 -15.17 -7.30 9.93
CA VAL A 43 -14.13 -8.27 10.35
C VAL A 43 -13.32 -8.77 9.16
N LEU A 44 -13.97 -9.14 8.06
CA LEU A 44 -13.29 -9.54 6.82
C LEU A 44 -12.47 -8.40 6.22
N SER A 45 -12.93 -7.16 6.30
CA SER A 45 -12.18 -5.98 5.88
C SER A 45 -10.88 -5.83 6.68
N TYR A 46 -10.94 -6.01 8.00
CA TYR A 46 -9.74 -6.01 8.83
C TYR A 46 -8.79 -7.16 8.45
N TYR A 47 -9.27 -8.40 8.32
CA TYR A 47 -8.41 -9.53 7.97
C TYR A 47 -7.83 -9.41 6.57
N SER A 48 -8.58 -8.86 5.61
CA SER A 48 -8.08 -8.53 4.26
C SER A 48 -6.94 -7.52 4.33
N PHE A 49 -7.09 -6.46 5.14
CA PHE A 49 -6.03 -5.47 5.38
C PHE A 49 -4.80 -6.09 6.10
N ALA A 50 -5.01 -6.93 7.11
CA ALA A 50 -3.91 -7.64 7.77
C ALA A 50 -3.16 -8.55 6.79
N CYS A 51 -3.88 -9.22 5.87
CA CYS A 51 -3.27 -10.01 4.78
C CYS A 51 -2.53 -9.12 3.77
N ALA A 52 -2.99 -7.89 3.49
CA ALA A 52 -2.23 -6.93 2.68
C ALA A 52 -0.90 -6.54 3.37
N CYS A 53 -0.88 -6.40 4.70
CA CYS A 53 0.38 -6.22 5.45
C CYS A 53 1.29 -7.45 5.36
N VAL A 54 0.73 -8.67 5.38
CA VAL A 54 1.50 -9.91 5.15
C VAL A 54 2.07 -9.95 3.73
N ALA A 55 1.27 -9.58 2.71
CA ALA A 55 1.72 -9.50 1.33
C ALA A 55 2.87 -8.50 1.17
N HIS A 56 2.74 -7.32 1.76
CA HIS A 56 3.80 -6.30 1.81
C HIS A 56 5.08 -6.87 2.44
N ASN A 57 4.99 -7.50 3.61
CA ASN A 57 6.15 -8.11 4.27
C ASN A 57 6.78 -9.23 3.43
N ASN A 58 5.97 -10.06 2.75
CA ASN A 58 6.45 -11.14 1.91
C ASN A 58 7.24 -10.64 0.70
N THR A 59 6.93 -9.46 0.15
CA THR A 59 7.72 -8.88 -0.96
C THR A 59 9.14 -8.48 -0.56
N HIS A 60 9.39 -8.31 0.73
CA HIS A 60 10.71 -7.96 1.29
C HIS A 60 11.43 -9.17 1.90
N CYS A 61 10.68 -10.03 2.60
CA CYS A 61 11.20 -11.23 3.26
C CYS A 61 10.31 -12.41 2.95
N ARG A 62 10.85 -13.44 2.32
CA ARG A 62 10.12 -14.67 2.01
C ARG A 62 9.54 -15.29 3.28
N THR A 63 8.28 -15.73 3.20
CA THR A 63 7.61 -16.47 4.27
C THR A 63 8.05 -17.94 4.32
N PHE A 64 8.35 -18.52 3.15
CA PHE A 64 8.76 -19.93 3.03
C PHE A 64 10.20 -20.07 2.55
N CYS A 65 10.92 -21.04 3.10
CA CYS A 65 12.30 -21.34 2.69
C CYS A 65 12.42 -21.79 1.24
N ARG A 66 11.45 -22.60 0.77
CA ARG A 66 11.44 -23.08 -0.62
C ARG A 66 10.74 -22.08 -1.50
N HIS A 67 11.41 -21.69 -2.58
CA HIS A 67 10.90 -20.72 -3.55
C HIS A 67 9.51 -21.06 -4.09
N LEU A 68 9.27 -22.31 -4.47
CA LEU A 68 7.96 -22.74 -4.99
C LEU A 68 6.83 -22.58 -3.97
N HIS A 69 7.09 -22.84 -2.68
CA HIS A 69 6.09 -22.65 -1.62
C HIS A 69 5.79 -21.16 -1.43
N ASP A 70 6.79 -20.30 -1.57
CA ASP A 70 6.63 -18.86 -1.44
C ASP A 70 5.86 -18.28 -2.63
N VAL A 71 6.14 -18.75 -3.86
CA VAL A 71 5.35 -18.40 -5.05
C VAL A 71 3.89 -18.83 -4.89
N ALA A 72 3.63 -20.07 -4.42
CA ALA A 72 2.28 -20.54 -4.17
C ALA A 72 1.57 -19.71 -3.08
N PHE A 73 2.29 -19.31 -2.03
CA PHE A 73 1.74 -18.46 -0.98
C PHE A 73 1.36 -17.06 -1.49
N ARG A 74 2.13 -16.48 -2.39
CA ARG A 74 1.77 -15.21 -3.05
C ARG A 74 0.50 -15.31 -3.87
N GLN A 75 0.27 -16.44 -4.56
CA GLN A 75 -1.02 -16.70 -5.23
C GLN A 75 -2.19 -16.68 -4.23
N VAL A 76 -2.02 -17.32 -3.09
CA VAL A 76 -3.03 -17.32 -2.02
C VAL A 76 -3.24 -15.91 -1.45
N LEU A 77 -2.15 -15.17 -1.16
CA LEU A 77 -2.23 -13.78 -0.68
C LEU A 77 -2.96 -12.87 -1.65
N THR A 78 -2.76 -13.03 -2.96
CA THR A 78 -3.48 -12.28 -4.00
C THR A 78 -5.00 -12.35 -3.82
N LEU A 79 -5.51 -13.51 -3.41
CA LEU A 79 -6.95 -13.72 -3.18
C LEU A 79 -7.45 -13.15 -1.85
N THR A 80 -6.58 -12.70 -0.95
CA THR A 80 -6.99 -12.21 0.36
C THR A 80 -7.24 -10.71 0.40
N PHE A 81 -6.62 -9.93 -0.49
CA PHE A 81 -6.78 -8.47 -0.53
C PHE A 81 -7.08 -7.91 -1.93
N GLY A 82 -7.33 -8.80 -2.90
CA GLY A 82 -7.85 -8.43 -4.21
C GLY A 82 -6.86 -7.71 -5.12
N HIS A 83 -5.55 -7.94 -4.94
CA HIS A 83 -4.50 -7.38 -5.79
C HIS A 83 -3.32 -8.35 -5.94
N PRO A 84 -2.72 -8.51 -7.13
CA PRO A 84 -1.54 -9.35 -7.31
C PRO A 84 -0.37 -8.91 -6.42
N VAL A 85 0.20 -9.85 -5.67
CA VAL A 85 1.31 -9.56 -4.75
C VAL A 85 2.56 -9.13 -5.50
N SER A 86 2.83 -9.75 -6.65
CA SER A 86 4.03 -9.45 -7.44
C SER A 86 4.07 -8.01 -7.96
N THR A 87 2.93 -7.34 -8.13
CA THR A 87 2.87 -5.93 -8.55
C THR A 87 3.34 -4.96 -7.45
N LEU A 88 3.43 -5.40 -6.19
CA LEU A 88 4.07 -4.60 -5.15
C LEU A 88 5.58 -4.40 -5.42
N VAL A 89 6.22 -5.27 -6.21
CA VAL A 89 7.65 -5.14 -6.51
C VAL A 89 7.95 -3.84 -7.27
N PRO A 90 7.37 -3.53 -8.44
CA PRO A 90 7.66 -2.29 -9.14
C PRO A 90 7.17 -1.05 -8.39
N GLY A 91 5.92 -0.99 -7.99
CA GLY A 91 5.33 0.19 -7.37
C GLY A 91 5.90 0.50 -5.99
N HIS A 92 6.10 -0.52 -5.16
CA HIS A 92 6.55 -0.34 -3.79
C HIS A 92 8.08 -0.50 -3.64
N ASN A 93 8.67 -1.65 -4.03
CA ASN A 93 10.09 -1.89 -3.74
C ASN A 93 11.02 -1.05 -4.63
N LEU A 94 10.74 -0.96 -5.94
CA LEU A 94 11.64 -0.33 -6.90
C LEU A 94 11.35 1.17 -7.10
N SER A 95 10.10 1.60 -6.98
CA SER A 95 9.73 3.02 -7.02
C SER A 95 9.81 3.64 -5.63
N HIS A 96 8.91 3.27 -4.73
CA HIS A 96 8.72 3.93 -3.44
C HIS A 96 9.94 3.78 -2.50
N HIS A 97 10.40 2.57 -2.20
CA HIS A 97 11.56 2.38 -1.31
C HIS A 97 12.85 3.01 -1.84
N LYS A 98 13.04 2.96 -3.16
CA LYS A 98 14.26 3.50 -3.77
C LYS A 98 14.25 5.02 -3.89
N HIS A 99 13.07 5.59 -4.14
CA HIS A 99 12.91 7.01 -4.50
C HIS A 99 11.96 7.79 -3.58
N THR A 100 11.71 7.30 -2.38
CA THR A 100 10.72 7.82 -1.40
C THR A 100 10.49 9.33 -1.49
N GLU A 101 9.25 9.73 -1.76
CA GLU A 101 8.76 11.13 -1.89
C GLU A 101 9.40 11.96 -3.03
N SER A 102 10.31 11.41 -3.84
CA SER A 102 10.85 12.11 -5.02
C SER A 102 9.90 12.01 -6.23
N THR A 103 10.22 12.72 -7.33
CA THR A 103 9.46 12.64 -8.60
C THR A 103 9.44 11.26 -9.23
N ARG A 104 10.34 10.37 -8.82
CA ARG A 104 10.40 8.96 -9.24
C ARG A 104 9.55 8.02 -8.36
N ASP A 105 8.97 8.51 -7.28
CA ASP A 105 8.07 7.74 -6.43
C ASP A 105 6.63 7.80 -6.96
N ALA A 106 6.13 6.69 -7.48
CA ALA A 106 4.76 6.59 -7.98
C ALA A 106 3.71 6.82 -6.88
N MET A 107 4.09 6.62 -5.61
CA MET A 107 3.21 6.74 -4.45
C MET A 107 3.50 7.97 -3.57
N ARG A 108 4.25 8.96 -4.06
CA ARG A 108 4.60 10.15 -3.28
C ARG A 108 3.36 10.92 -2.80
N THR A 109 3.41 11.42 -1.59
CA THR A 109 2.27 12.07 -0.94
C THR A 109 1.98 13.46 -1.49
N SER A 110 2.97 14.10 -2.13
CA SER A 110 2.84 15.40 -2.78
C SER A 110 1.89 15.43 -3.99
N LYS A 111 1.44 14.27 -4.50
CA LYS A 111 0.45 14.19 -5.59
C LYS A 111 -0.94 14.70 -5.19
N LEU A 112 -1.22 14.78 -3.89
CA LEU A 112 -2.53 15.17 -3.39
C LEU A 112 -2.38 16.19 -2.25
N GLN A 113 -2.78 17.43 -2.51
CA GLN A 113 -2.61 18.55 -1.58
C GLN A 113 -3.89 19.38 -1.50
N TYR A 114 -5.00 18.77 -1.03
CA TYR A 114 -6.22 19.53 -0.73
C TYR A 114 -6.08 20.32 0.56
N GLU A 115 -6.64 21.53 0.59
CA GLU A 115 -6.76 22.33 1.80
C GLU A 115 -7.60 21.61 2.86
N TRP A 116 -8.63 20.89 2.42
CA TRP A 116 -9.43 20.02 3.29
C TRP A 116 -8.70 18.70 3.51
N HIS A 117 -8.05 18.59 4.63
CA HIS A 117 -7.13 17.49 4.92
C HIS A 117 -7.76 16.09 4.82
N TRP A 118 -9.04 15.91 5.21
CA TRP A 118 -9.74 14.64 5.10
C TRP A 118 -9.94 14.17 3.64
N LEU A 119 -9.99 15.09 2.67
CA LEU A 119 -10.00 14.71 1.25
C LEU A 119 -8.71 14.04 0.83
N ASN A 120 -7.56 14.47 1.38
CA ASN A 120 -6.29 13.80 1.14
C ASN A 120 -6.35 12.34 1.61
N LEU A 121 -6.94 12.10 2.80
CA LEU A 121 -7.11 10.76 3.35
C LEU A 121 -7.98 9.85 2.46
N LEU A 122 -9.11 10.37 1.99
CA LEU A 122 -10.07 9.58 1.20
C LEU A 122 -9.61 9.35 -0.24
N LEU A 123 -8.95 10.34 -0.85
CA LEU A 123 -8.67 10.37 -2.29
C LEU A 123 -7.24 9.96 -2.64
N PHE A 124 -6.35 9.76 -1.67
CA PHE A 124 -4.97 9.40 -1.94
C PHE A 124 -4.85 8.09 -2.72
N GLN A 125 -5.50 7.02 -2.24
CA GLN A 125 -5.45 5.73 -2.91
C GLN A 125 -5.96 5.79 -4.36
N PRO A 126 -7.16 6.30 -4.69
CA PRO A 126 -7.60 6.36 -6.08
C PRO A 126 -6.74 7.30 -6.94
N THR A 127 -6.11 8.33 -6.35
CA THR A 127 -5.20 9.23 -7.09
C THR A 127 -3.92 8.52 -7.51
N VAL A 128 -3.28 7.79 -6.60
CA VAL A 128 -2.01 7.11 -6.91
C VAL A 128 -2.21 5.77 -7.62
N ALA A 129 -3.37 5.14 -7.49
CA ALA A 129 -3.64 3.81 -8.04
C ALA A 129 -3.40 3.73 -9.56
N TRP A 130 -3.77 4.79 -10.29
CA TRP A 130 -3.53 4.83 -11.74
C TRP A 130 -2.05 4.92 -12.09
N ASP A 131 -1.28 5.71 -11.35
CA ASP A 131 0.15 5.86 -11.60
C ASP A 131 0.91 4.58 -11.25
N VAL A 132 0.54 3.93 -10.14
CA VAL A 132 1.06 2.61 -9.77
C VAL A 132 0.72 1.58 -10.85
N PHE A 133 -0.53 1.53 -11.32
CA PHE A 133 -0.95 0.63 -12.39
C PHE A 133 -0.14 0.83 -13.69
N LYS A 134 0.11 2.08 -14.10
CA LYS A 134 0.95 2.37 -15.26
C LYS A 134 2.37 1.81 -15.08
N VAL A 135 2.96 2.03 -13.91
CA VAL A 135 4.29 1.54 -13.56
C VAL A 135 4.32 0.01 -13.59
N ASP A 136 3.31 -0.66 -13.03
CA ASP A 136 3.20 -2.12 -13.01
C ASP A 136 3.12 -2.70 -14.41
N VAL A 137 2.24 -2.17 -15.26
CA VAL A 137 2.09 -2.63 -16.67
C VAL A 137 3.39 -2.42 -17.44
N ARG A 138 4.02 -1.26 -17.27
CA ARG A 138 5.28 -0.95 -17.96
C ARG A 138 6.41 -1.86 -17.50
N TYR A 139 6.59 -2.03 -16.19
CA TYR A 139 7.59 -2.93 -15.65
C TYR A 139 7.34 -4.39 -16.07
N MET A 140 6.10 -4.86 -16.01
CA MET A 140 5.72 -6.20 -16.45
C MET A 140 6.05 -6.43 -17.94
N SER A 141 5.82 -5.42 -18.78
CA SER A 141 6.16 -5.47 -20.20
C SER A 141 7.67 -5.59 -20.44
N LEU A 142 8.49 -4.85 -19.68
CA LEU A 142 9.94 -4.96 -19.71
C LEU A 142 10.42 -6.35 -19.26
N GLN A 143 9.80 -6.91 -18.20
CA GLN A 143 10.17 -8.21 -17.65
C GLN A 143 9.83 -9.39 -18.56
N LYS A 144 8.93 -9.23 -19.51
CA LYS A 144 8.62 -10.27 -20.50
C LYS A 144 9.87 -10.76 -21.24
N ALA A 145 10.81 -9.84 -21.52
CA ALA A 145 12.06 -10.16 -22.24
C ALA A 145 13.22 -10.51 -21.30
N THR A 146 13.25 -9.99 -20.08
CA THR A 146 14.41 -10.06 -19.17
C THR A 146 14.23 -11.01 -18.00
N ASN A 147 13.00 -11.18 -17.53
CA ASN A 147 12.65 -12.05 -16.40
C ASN A 147 11.29 -12.70 -16.65
N SER A 148 11.27 -13.75 -17.42
CA SER A 148 10.04 -14.48 -17.79
C SER A 148 9.32 -15.08 -16.57
N GLU A 149 10.03 -15.48 -15.52
CA GLU A 149 9.44 -16.02 -14.29
C GLU A 149 8.57 -14.96 -13.61
N TYR A 150 9.07 -13.74 -13.44
CA TYR A 150 8.28 -12.63 -12.87
C TYR A 150 7.03 -12.34 -13.72
N PHE A 151 7.21 -12.27 -15.05
CA PHE A 151 6.11 -12.01 -15.98
C PHE A 151 4.99 -13.06 -15.86
N TRP A 152 5.35 -14.34 -15.88
CA TRP A 152 4.36 -15.42 -15.81
C TRP A 152 3.72 -15.55 -14.41
N THR A 153 4.50 -15.36 -13.35
CA THR A 153 3.96 -15.37 -11.97
C THR A 153 2.94 -14.27 -11.77
N THR A 154 3.25 -13.04 -12.19
CA THR A 154 2.33 -11.91 -12.12
C THR A 154 1.10 -12.11 -13.00
N GLY A 155 1.29 -12.64 -14.21
CA GLY A 155 0.18 -12.99 -15.10
C GLY A 155 -0.75 -14.05 -14.51
N LEU A 156 -0.20 -15.05 -13.84
CA LEU A 156 -0.98 -16.06 -13.13
C LEU A 156 -1.76 -15.47 -11.94
N GLU A 157 -1.15 -14.58 -11.16
CA GLU A 157 -1.83 -13.85 -10.08
C GLU A 157 -3.04 -13.07 -10.61
N TRP A 158 -2.89 -12.33 -11.71
CA TRP A 158 -3.99 -11.63 -12.37
C TRP A 158 -5.08 -12.59 -12.86
N CYS A 159 -4.70 -13.65 -13.54
CA CYS A 159 -5.64 -14.63 -14.05
C CYS A 159 -6.44 -15.30 -12.91
N LEU A 160 -5.76 -15.73 -11.86
CA LEU A 160 -6.36 -16.33 -10.68
C LEU A 160 -7.33 -15.37 -9.98
N LEU A 161 -6.94 -14.12 -9.79
CA LEU A 161 -7.79 -13.10 -9.17
C LEU A 161 -9.06 -12.85 -9.99
N LEU A 162 -8.90 -12.56 -11.28
CA LEU A 162 -10.03 -12.21 -12.14
C LEU A 162 -10.99 -13.37 -12.33
N THR A 163 -10.49 -14.60 -12.50
CA THR A 163 -11.33 -15.80 -12.63
C THR A 163 -12.06 -16.11 -11.34
N THR A 164 -11.40 -15.98 -10.18
CA THR A 164 -12.04 -16.18 -8.87
C THR A 164 -13.12 -15.13 -8.62
N HIS A 165 -12.84 -13.84 -8.89
CA HIS A 165 -13.83 -12.78 -8.75
C HIS A 165 -15.03 -12.99 -9.68
N ALA A 166 -14.79 -13.34 -10.94
CA ALA A 166 -15.87 -13.61 -11.89
C ALA A 166 -16.72 -14.81 -11.45
N ALA A 167 -16.10 -15.88 -10.98
CA ALA A 167 -16.80 -17.06 -10.50
C ALA A 167 -17.66 -16.76 -9.25
N LEU A 168 -17.09 -16.07 -8.24
CA LEU A 168 -17.83 -15.72 -7.03
C LEU A 168 -18.95 -14.71 -7.31
N LEU A 169 -18.76 -13.76 -8.22
CA LEU A 169 -19.76 -12.82 -8.67
C LEU A 169 -20.93 -13.57 -9.38
N TYR A 170 -20.61 -14.50 -10.27
CA TYR A 170 -21.59 -15.32 -10.97
C TYR A 170 -22.38 -16.22 -10.00
N LEU A 171 -21.69 -16.87 -9.06
CA LEU A 171 -22.33 -17.76 -8.09
C LEU A 171 -23.28 -17.02 -7.15
N HIS A 172 -22.88 -15.87 -6.62
CA HIS A 172 -23.73 -15.11 -5.71
C HIS A 172 -23.24 -13.66 -5.55
N TRP A 173 -23.68 -12.76 -6.43
CA TRP A 173 -23.22 -11.38 -6.50
C TRP A 173 -23.31 -10.60 -5.18
N ARG A 174 -24.39 -10.76 -4.37
CA ARG A 174 -24.53 -10.07 -3.06
C ARG A 174 -23.45 -10.48 -2.08
N LYS A 175 -23.23 -11.80 -1.93
CA LYS A 175 -22.18 -12.34 -1.03
C LYS A 175 -20.80 -11.90 -1.51
N PHE A 176 -20.56 -11.92 -2.83
CA PHE A 176 -19.32 -11.42 -3.42
C PHE A 176 -19.06 -9.96 -3.05
N PHE A 177 -20.03 -9.06 -3.27
CA PHE A 177 -19.83 -7.65 -2.94
C PHE A 177 -19.56 -7.43 -1.45
N VAL A 178 -20.35 -8.06 -0.57
CA VAL A 178 -20.27 -7.82 0.87
C VAL A 178 -19.03 -8.46 1.52
N TYR A 179 -18.67 -9.69 1.12
CA TYR A 179 -17.65 -10.46 1.84
C TYR A 179 -16.30 -10.55 1.13
N VAL A 180 -16.23 -10.13 -0.14
CA VAL A 180 -15.01 -10.19 -0.94
C VAL A 180 -14.66 -8.79 -1.45
N TYR A 181 -15.51 -8.19 -2.27
CA TYR A 181 -15.20 -6.96 -2.99
C TYR A 181 -15.00 -5.76 -2.04
N VAL A 182 -15.94 -5.51 -1.13
CA VAL A 182 -15.83 -4.41 -0.14
C VAL A 182 -14.62 -4.61 0.80
N PRO A 183 -14.38 -5.80 1.40
CA PRO A 183 -13.16 -6.07 2.14
C PRO A 183 -11.87 -5.83 1.34
N HIS A 184 -11.80 -6.24 0.07
CA HIS A 184 -10.64 -6.01 -0.77
C HIS A 184 -10.42 -4.52 -1.08
N LEU A 185 -11.48 -3.78 -1.42
CA LEU A 185 -11.38 -2.33 -1.61
C LEU A 185 -10.89 -1.62 -0.35
N PHE A 186 -11.42 -2.01 0.82
CA PHE A 186 -10.97 -1.46 2.10
C PHE A 186 -9.50 -1.77 2.35
N ALA A 187 -9.05 -3.00 2.11
CA ALA A 187 -7.66 -3.39 2.31
C ALA A 187 -6.70 -2.60 1.43
N GLN A 188 -7.03 -2.44 0.14
CA GLN A 188 -6.25 -1.65 -0.80
C GLN A 188 -6.21 -0.17 -0.40
N TRP A 189 -7.38 0.39 -0.04
CA TRP A 189 -7.44 1.77 0.45
C TRP A 189 -6.62 1.93 1.73
N ALA A 190 -6.75 1.03 2.70
CA ALA A 190 -6.09 1.13 3.99
C ALA A 190 -4.57 1.01 3.87
N ILE A 191 -4.04 0.04 3.08
CA ILE A 191 -2.59 -0.15 2.94
C ILE A 191 -1.94 1.04 2.20
N VAL A 192 -2.60 1.60 1.19
CA VAL A 192 -2.11 2.78 0.47
C VAL A 192 -2.27 4.05 1.32
N THR A 193 -3.34 4.15 2.10
CA THR A 193 -3.52 5.26 3.06
C THR A 193 -2.46 5.22 4.16
N MET A 194 -2.02 4.04 4.61
CA MET A 194 -0.88 3.94 5.53
C MET A 194 0.37 4.60 4.94
N ASN A 195 0.64 4.44 3.63
CA ASN A 195 1.74 5.16 2.97
C ASN A 195 1.60 6.69 3.12
N LEU A 196 0.39 7.25 2.88
CA LEU A 196 0.15 8.68 3.11
C LEU A 196 0.48 9.08 4.55
N LEU A 197 -0.03 8.34 5.55
CA LEU A 197 0.18 8.68 6.96
C LEU A 197 1.64 8.57 7.39
N GLN A 198 2.38 7.67 6.77
CA GLN A 198 3.79 7.40 7.08
C GLN A 198 4.77 8.33 6.37
N HIS A 199 4.37 8.98 5.26
CA HIS A 199 5.28 9.82 4.47
C HIS A 199 4.84 11.27 4.36
N ASP A 200 3.60 11.63 4.68
CA ASP A 200 3.12 13.00 4.56
C ASP A 200 3.95 13.99 5.38
N GLY A 201 4.51 15.00 4.72
CA GLY A 201 5.42 15.98 5.33
C GLY A 201 6.80 15.45 5.72
N CYS A 202 7.16 14.22 5.34
CA CYS A 202 8.49 13.68 5.56
C CYS A 202 9.50 14.21 4.53
N HIS A 203 10.79 13.96 4.80
CA HIS A 203 11.86 14.36 3.90
C HIS A 203 11.82 13.52 2.61
N ALA A 204 11.88 14.17 1.45
CA ALA A 204 12.01 13.50 0.16
C ALA A 204 13.45 12.97 -0.01
N ARG A 205 13.58 11.69 -0.33
CA ARG A 205 14.89 11.02 -0.45
C ARG A 205 15.71 11.58 -1.60
N SER A 206 16.99 11.86 -1.31
CA SER A 206 17.99 12.30 -2.29
C SER A 206 19.23 11.40 -2.25
N SER A 207 20.01 11.39 -3.34
CA SER A 207 21.32 10.72 -3.40
C SER A 207 22.31 11.27 -2.38
N ASP A 208 22.19 12.57 -2.06
CA ASP A 208 23.11 13.33 -1.22
C ASP A 208 22.71 13.33 0.27
N ASP A 209 21.69 12.53 0.64
CA ASP A 209 21.20 12.47 2.00
C ASP A 209 22.26 11.96 2.97
N THR A 210 22.49 12.74 4.00
CA THR A 210 23.27 12.31 5.17
C THR A 210 22.53 11.16 5.89
N PRO A 211 23.24 10.33 6.69
CA PRO A 211 22.59 9.29 7.49
C PRO A 211 21.43 9.82 8.36
N ASN A 212 21.54 11.05 8.83
CA ASN A 212 20.54 11.71 9.66
C ASN A 212 19.27 12.07 8.87
N LEU A 213 19.40 12.56 7.62
CA LEU A 213 18.25 12.87 6.76
C LEU A 213 17.49 11.61 6.37
N LYS A 214 18.18 10.48 6.18
CA LYS A 214 17.54 9.18 5.91
C LYS A 214 16.59 8.72 7.02
N LEU A 215 16.82 9.15 8.28
CA LEU A 215 15.89 8.88 9.38
C LEU A 215 14.57 9.65 9.26
N HIS A 216 14.55 10.74 8.49
CA HIS A 216 13.40 11.62 8.40
C HIS A 216 12.52 11.37 7.16
N THR A 217 12.78 10.30 6.42
CA THR A 217 12.01 9.94 5.21
C THR A 217 10.68 9.26 5.53
N ALA A 218 10.46 8.84 6.78
CA ALA A 218 9.22 8.20 7.19
C ALA A 218 8.83 8.52 8.64
N ARG A 219 7.53 8.49 8.92
CA ARG A 219 6.92 8.60 10.25
C ARG A 219 6.62 7.22 10.80
N ASN A 220 6.83 7.05 12.09
CA ASN A 220 6.54 5.82 12.81
C ASN A 220 5.28 5.97 13.67
N PHE A 221 4.55 4.88 13.81
CA PHE A 221 3.44 4.71 14.75
C PHE A 221 3.79 3.61 15.74
N THR A 222 4.24 4.00 16.93
CA THR A 222 4.85 3.09 17.91
C THR A 222 3.85 2.36 18.80
N GLY A 223 2.55 2.67 18.69
CA GLY A 223 1.48 2.11 19.49
C GLY A 223 1.41 0.59 19.41
N ARG A 224 1.29 -0.05 20.59
CA ARG A 224 1.36 -1.52 20.74
C ARG A 224 0.26 -2.26 19.97
N THR A 225 -0.99 -1.76 20.08
CA THR A 225 -2.16 -2.38 19.44
C THR A 225 -2.04 -2.35 17.92
N LEU A 226 -1.67 -1.20 17.33
CA LEU A 226 -1.47 -1.11 15.89
C LEU A 226 -0.42 -2.14 15.42
N ASN A 227 0.73 -2.14 16.07
CA ASN A 227 1.85 -3.00 15.65
C ASN A 227 1.56 -4.49 15.82
N LEU A 228 0.76 -4.87 16.82
CA LEU A 228 0.26 -6.25 16.95
C LEU A 228 -0.68 -6.61 15.78
N LEU A 229 -1.59 -5.71 15.42
CA LEU A 229 -2.62 -5.95 14.39
C LEU A 229 -2.10 -5.83 12.95
N THR A 230 -0.91 -5.23 12.74
CA THR A 230 -0.35 -4.95 11.41
C THR A 230 1.07 -5.47 11.21
N PHE A 231 1.49 -6.48 11.97
CA PHE A 231 2.82 -7.10 11.85
C PHE A 231 3.96 -6.07 11.92
N ASN A 232 3.93 -5.21 12.94
CA ASN A 232 4.92 -4.14 13.16
C ASN A 232 5.04 -3.10 12.02
N ASN A 233 4.06 -2.98 11.15
CA ASN A 233 4.07 -2.03 10.02
C ASN A 233 4.17 -0.55 10.48
N GLY A 234 3.89 -0.26 11.75
CA GLY A 234 4.06 1.08 12.31
C GLY A 234 5.53 1.53 12.46
N PHE A 235 6.51 0.63 12.49
CA PHE A 235 7.94 0.96 12.57
C PHE A 235 8.54 1.20 11.19
N HIS A 236 8.08 2.25 10.51
CA HIS A 236 8.27 2.42 9.07
C HIS A 236 9.65 2.95 8.68
N THR A 237 10.26 3.82 9.49
CA THR A 237 11.62 4.32 9.23
C THR A 237 12.64 3.18 9.18
N ILE A 238 12.62 2.28 10.16
CA ILE A 238 13.55 1.14 10.19
C ILE A 238 13.28 0.16 9.05
N HIS A 239 12.02 0.03 8.63
CA HIS A 239 11.62 -0.75 7.48
C HIS A 239 12.22 -0.17 6.17
N HIS A 240 12.16 1.15 5.97
CA HIS A 240 12.81 1.82 4.83
C HIS A 240 14.33 1.75 4.84
N MET A 241 14.96 1.77 6.04
CA MET A 241 16.40 1.63 6.16
C MET A 241 16.89 0.22 5.86
N PHE A 242 16.11 -0.79 6.23
CA PHE A 242 16.46 -2.21 6.11
C PHE A 242 15.24 -3.01 5.61
N PRO A 243 14.84 -2.86 4.33
CA PRO A 243 13.63 -3.50 3.80
C PRO A 243 13.63 -5.03 3.97
N GLY A 244 14.80 -5.68 3.88
CA GLY A 244 14.95 -7.11 4.11
C GLY A 244 14.91 -7.55 5.58
N LEU A 245 14.68 -6.64 6.53
CA LEU A 245 14.54 -6.99 7.94
C LEU A 245 13.16 -7.60 8.20
N HIS A 246 13.15 -8.80 8.78
CA HIS A 246 11.90 -9.49 9.09
C HIS A 246 11.01 -8.68 10.03
N TRP A 247 9.71 -8.64 9.78
CA TRP A 247 8.74 -7.83 10.51
C TRP A 247 8.78 -8.00 12.04
N SER A 248 9.09 -9.20 12.55
CA SER A 248 9.19 -9.47 13.99
C SER A 248 10.35 -8.74 14.68
N LYS A 249 11.33 -8.25 13.91
CA LYS A 249 12.53 -7.54 14.41
C LYS A 249 12.44 -6.02 14.27
N LEU A 250 11.42 -5.51 13.57
CA LEU A 250 11.31 -4.07 13.30
C LEU A 250 11.27 -3.23 14.58
N ARG A 251 10.50 -3.67 15.59
CA ARG A 251 10.42 -2.96 16.88
C ARG A 251 11.77 -2.87 17.58
N GLU A 252 12.44 -4.01 17.77
CA GLU A 252 13.74 -4.08 18.43
C GLU A 252 14.76 -3.16 17.74
N GLN A 253 14.84 -3.24 16.42
CA GLN A 253 15.78 -2.44 15.64
C GLN A 253 15.40 -0.96 15.57
N HIS A 254 14.10 -0.62 15.60
CA HIS A 254 13.64 0.75 15.74
C HIS A 254 14.09 1.36 17.07
N ASP A 255 13.86 0.65 18.18
CA ASP A 255 14.20 1.13 19.52
C ASP A 255 15.72 1.35 19.67
N LEU A 256 16.54 0.53 19.00
CA LEU A 256 18.01 0.63 19.03
C LEU A 256 18.58 1.69 18.08
N LYS A 257 18.07 1.80 16.85
CA LYS A 257 18.74 2.55 15.77
C LYS A 257 18.00 3.81 15.33
N VAL A 258 16.70 3.90 15.55
CA VAL A 258 15.86 5.00 15.06
C VAL A 258 15.42 5.90 16.22
N ALA A 259 14.81 5.34 17.24
CA ALA A 259 14.21 6.09 18.33
C ALA A 259 15.15 7.09 19.01
N PRO A 260 16.47 6.80 19.23
CA PRO A 260 17.39 7.76 19.85
C PRO A 260 17.75 8.97 18.98
N HIS A 261 17.50 8.91 17.66
CA HIS A 261 18.03 9.88 16.70
C HIS A 261 16.94 10.59 15.86
N ILE A 262 15.74 10.02 15.78
CA ILE A 262 14.66 10.57 14.98
C ILE A 262 14.02 11.78 15.67
N HIS A 263 13.55 12.75 14.86
CA HIS A 263 12.80 13.87 15.41
C HIS A 263 11.48 13.39 16.04
N PRO A 264 11.10 13.87 17.26
CA PRO A 264 9.91 13.41 17.98
C PRO A 264 8.61 13.52 17.19
N ALA A 265 8.47 14.51 16.29
CA ALA A 265 7.33 14.68 15.41
C ALA A 265 7.08 13.47 14.48
N LEU A 266 8.12 12.69 14.19
CA LEU A 266 8.04 11.50 13.36
C LEU A 266 7.83 10.20 14.17
N ASN A 267 7.72 10.27 15.49
CA ASN A 267 7.56 9.09 16.36
C ASN A 267 6.25 9.19 17.13
N GLN A 268 5.14 8.87 16.46
CA GLN A 268 3.77 9.05 16.96
C GLN A 268 3.32 7.83 17.79
N PRO A 269 2.81 8.02 19.02
CA PRO A 269 2.36 6.92 19.86
C PRO A 269 1.01 6.32 19.41
N SER A 270 0.19 7.07 18.68
CA SER A 270 -1.15 6.65 18.27
C SER A 270 -1.45 7.05 16.82
N LEU A 271 -1.69 6.05 15.97
CA LEU A 271 -2.18 6.26 14.61
C LEU A 271 -3.52 7.00 14.59
N LEU A 272 -4.47 6.59 15.43
CA LEU A 272 -5.82 7.16 15.43
C LEU A 272 -5.82 8.62 15.90
N ALA A 273 -5.02 8.94 16.93
CA ALA A 273 -4.87 10.33 17.38
C ALA A 273 -4.22 11.19 16.29
N TYR A 274 -3.15 10.70 15.66
CA TYR A 274 -2.50 11.39 14.55
C TYR A 274 -3.46 11.60 13.37
N LEU A 275 -4.15 10.55 12.94
CA LEU A 275 -5.12 10.61 11.86
C LEU A 275 -6.19 11.67 12.14
N TYR A 276 -6.78 11.63 13.35
CA TYR A 276 -7.82 12.58 13.72
C TYR A 276 -7.31 14.02 13.73
N THR A 277 -6.21 14.30 14.45
CA THR A 277 -5.68 15.66 14.60
C THR A 277 -5.12 16.24 13.31
N THR A 278 -4.59 15.40 12.43
CA THR A 278 -3.92 15.83 11.19
C THR A 278 -4.89 15.93 10.02
N PHE A 279 -5.83 14.99 9.89
CA PHE A 279 -6.67 14.90 8.71
C PHE A 279 -8.16 15.19 8.95
N VAL A 280 -8.61 15.23 10.21
CA VAL A 280 -10.03 15.49 10.52
C VAL A 280 -10.18 16.83 11.24
N PHE A 281 -9.71 16.94 12.49
CA PHE A 281 -9.83 18.16 13.28
C PHE A 281 -8.70 18.27 14.31
N PRO A 282 -8.02 19.43 14.43
CA PRO A 282 -8.18 20.67 13.67
C PRO A 282 -7.49 20.69 12.30
N GLY A 283 -6.99 19.56 11.77
CA GLY A 283 -6.34 19.49 10.47
C GLY A 283 -4.90 20.03 10.48
N LYS A 284 -4.15 19.78 11.54
CA LYS A 284 -2.77 20.26 11.71
C LYS A 284 -1.78 19.25 11.11
N ARG A 285 -1.43 19.43 9.85
CA ARG A 285 -0.34 18.66 9.22
C ARG A 285 1.01 19.25 9.60
N ILE A 286 1.95 18.41 9.96
CA ILE A 286 3.32 18.79 10.36
C ILE A 286 4.35 18.06 9.52
N ASP A 287 5.45 18.78 9.23
CA ASP A 287 6.62 18.21 8.54
C ASP A 287 7.50 17.37 9.49
N TYR A 288 8.59 16.84 8.96
CA TYR A 288 9.54 16.01 9.71
C TYR A 288 10.32 16.78 10.81
N LEU A 289 10.24 18.09 10.84
CA LEU A 289 10.80 18.95 11.90
C LEU A 289 9.73 19.46 12.86
N GLY A 290 8.48 18.99 12.74
CA GLY A 290 7.37 19.42 13.58
C GLY A 290 6.78 20.78 13.22
N ARG A 291 7.15 21.36 12.08
CA ARG A 291 6.63 22.63 11.60
C ARG A 291 5.34 22.42 10.79
N PRO A 292 4.42 23.38 10.74
CA PRO A 292 3.25 23.27 9.85
C PRO A 292 3.66 23.04 8.39
N VAL A 293 3.02 22.09 7.75
CA VAL A 293 3.20 21.85 6.31
C VAL A 293 2.59 23.02 5.55
N VAL A 294 3.42 23.70 4.76
CA VAL A 294 2.97 24.74 3.84
C VAL A 294 2.76 24.10 2.47
N PHE A 295 1.55 24.10 1.98
CA PHE A 295 1.27 23.62 0.63
C PHE A 295 1.89 24.57 -0.39
N ALA A 296 2.73 24.05 -1.26
CA ALA A 296 3.21 24.80 -2.40
C ALA A 296 2.01 25.14 -3.32
N LYS A 297 1.89 26.40 -3.73
CA LYS A 297 0.91 26.80 -4.75
C LYS A 297 1.24 26.24 -6.14
N GLU A 298 2.45 25.74 -6.30
CA GLU A 298 2.93 25.11 -7.53
C GLU A 298 2.45 23.67 -7.61
N GLN A 299 2.12 23.25 -8.82
CA GLN A 299 1.75 21.85 -9.06
C GLN A 299 2.93 20.93 -8.73
N PRO A 300 2.67 19.74 -8.14
CA PRO A 300 3.73 18.77 -7.93
C PRO A 300 4.42 18.46 -9.25
N GLY A 301 5.74 18.34 -9.21
CA GLY A 301 6.57 18.06 -10.40
C GLY A 301 6.06 16.84 -11.18
N VAL A 302 6.32 16.82 -12.49
CA VAL A 302 5.95 15.70 -13.36
C VAL A 302 6.66 14.44 -12.87
N ASP A 303 5.95 13.30 -12.91
CA ASP A 303 6.54 12.01 -12.58
C ASP A 303 7.67 11.66 -13.54
N GLU A 304 8.85 11.39 -13.00
CA GLU A 304 9.98 10.86 -13.75
C GLU A 304 9.89 9.34 -13.85
N ASP A 305 10.14 8.84 -15.05
CA ASP A 305 10.10 7.41 -15.31
C ASP A 305 11.37 6.71 -14.82
N TRP A 306 11.27 6.04 -13.69
CA TRP A 306 12.35 5.23 -13.14
C TRP A 306 12.52 3.86 -13.84
N THR A 307 11.52 3.40 -14.59
CA THR A 307 11.56 2.10 -15.25
C THR A 307 12.62 2.03 -16.37
N VAL A 308 13.07 3.19 -16.85
CA VAL A 308 14.18 3.32 -17.81
C VAL A 308 15.46 2.66 -17.30
N ASP A 309 15.69 2.65 -15.99
CA ASP A 309 16.86 2.05 -15.35
C ASP A 309 16.86 0.51 -15.48
N HIS A 310 15.73 -0.09 -15.82
CA HIS A 310 15.52 -1.52 -15.97
C HIS A 310 15.25 -1.94 -17.42
N ALA A 311 15.31 -1.01 -18.37
CA ALA A 311 15.11 -1.31 -19.77
C ALA A 311 16.36 -1.98 -20.39
N PRO A 312 16.20 -3.04 -21.19
CA PRO A 312 17.29 -3.59 -21.96
C PRO A 312 17.90 -2.56 -22.92
N PRO A 313 19.21 -2.59 -23.18
CA PRO A 313 19.84 -1.72 -24.15
C PRO A 313 19.14 -1.81 -25.52
N GLY A 314 18.77 -0.66 -26.09
CA GLY A 314 18.14 -0.58 -27.42
C GLY A 314 16.61 -0.73 -27.45
N LEU A 315 15.94 -0.94 -26.30
CA LEU A 315 14.48 -0.96 -26.27
C LEU A 315 13.91 0.46 -26.30
N ALA A 316 13.09 0.75 -27.31
CA ALA A 316 12.40 2.05 -27.41
C ALA A 316 11.21 2.06 -26.44
N LEU A 317 11.34 2.82 -25.36
CA LEU A 317 10.30 2.90 -24.31
C LEU A 317 8.98 3.55 -24.76
N ARG A 318 8.95 4.20 -25.93
CA ARG A 318 7.76 4.85 -26.48
C ARG A 318 6.59 3.91 -26.77
N ASP A 319 6.88 2.62 -26.99
CA ASP A 319 5.87 1.61 -27.35
C ASP A 319 5.03 1.13 -26.13
N TYR A 320 5.39 1.56 -24.91
CA TYR A 320 4.75 1.14 -23.66
C TYR A 320 4.02 2.27 -22.94
N ASP A 321 3.70 3.37 -23.64
CA ASP A 321 2.98 4.51 -23.04
C ASP A 321 1.50 4.16 -22.80
N VAL A 322 1.16 3.81 -21.58
CA VAL A 322 -0.23 3.55 -21.16
C VAL A 322 -0.93 4.88 -20.90
N ARG A 323 -1.75 5.32 -21.84
CA ARG A 323 -2.52 6.56 -21.70
C ARG A 323 -3.84 6.31 -20.98
N MET A 324 -4.14 7.15 -19.99
CA MET A 324 -5.45 7.16 -19.35
C MET A 324 -6.52 7.51 -20.38
N PRO A 325 -7.64 6.75 -20.46
CA PRO A 325 -8.77 7.14 -21.29
C PRO A 325 -9.22 8.56 -20.97
N GLN A 326 -9.30 9.43 -21.99
CA GLN A 326 -9.62 10.86 -21.85
C GLN A 326 -10.88 11.16 -21.00
N PRO A 327 -11.97 10.36 -21.07
CA PRO A 327 -13.13 10.57 -20.22
C PRO A 327 -12.82 10.39 -18.73
N LEU A 328 -12.00 9.39 -18.37
CA LEU A 328 -11.61 9.12 -17.00
C LEU A 328 -10.66 10.19 -16.45
N ALA A 329 -9.70 10.63 -17.27
CA ALA A 329 -8.81 11.74 -16.93
C ALA A 329 -9.59 13.05 -16.70
N ARG A 330 -10.63 13.31 -17.49
CA ARG A 330 -11.53 14.45 -17.27
C ARG A 330 -12.34 14.30 -15.99
N ALA A 331 -12.97 13.16 -15.75
CA ALA A 331 -13.76 12.92 -14.55
C ALA A 331 -12.94 13.11 -13.27
N LEU A 332 -11.70 12.62 -13.24
CA LEU A 332 -10.79 12.80 -12.10
C LEU A 332 -10.30 14.24 -11.93
N ARG A 333 -10.15 15.01 -13.02
CA ARG A 333 -9.76 16.43 -12.96
C ARG A 333 -10.95 17.36 -12.64
N TRP A 334 -12.13 17.13 -13.23
CA TRP A 334 -13.30 18.03 -13.12
C TRP A 334 -14.12 17.80 -11.83
N GLY A 335 -14.18 16.57 -11.33
CA GLY A 335 -15.03 16.27 -10.17
C GLY A 335 -14.55 16.86 -8.85
N VAL A 336 -13.30 17.35 -8.77
CA VAL A 336 -12.68 17.69 -7.48
C VAL A 336 -12.09 19.10 -7.44
N LEU A 337 -11.50 19.59 -8.54
CA LEU A 337 -10.83 20.91 -8.56
C LEU A 337 -11.80 22.09 -8.73
N ASP A 338 -12.86 21.95 -9.51
CA ASP A 338 -13.81 23.04 -9.76
C ASP A 338 -14.80 23.28 -8.62
N TRP A 339 -15.04 22.30 -7.78
CA TRP A 339 -15.91 22.48 -6.59
C TRP A 339 -15.26 23.36 -5.53
N ALA A 340 -13.95 23.30 -5.39
CA ALA A 340 -13.21 24.13 -4.43
C ALA A 340 -13.21 25.62 -4.86
N HIS A 341 -13.15 25.91 -6.16
CA HIS A 341 -13.21 27.29 -6.68
C HIS A 341 -14.63 27.88 -6.74
N ALA A 342 -15.65 27.05 -6.90
CA ALA A 342 -17.05 27.51 -6.91
C ALA A 342 -17.62 27.81 -5.52
N ALA A 343 -16.99 27.32 -4.45
CA ALA A 343 -17.40 27.54 -3.06
C ALA A 343 -16.74 28.77 -2.40
N THR A 344 -15.79 29.41 -3.08
CA THR A 344 -15.04 30.58 -2.58
C THR A 344 -15.24 31.85 -3.41
N GLY A 345 -16.17 31.83 -4.39
CA GLY A 345 -16.58 32.99 -5.19
C GLY A 345 -17.84 33.66 -4.67
#